data_ba7b55a39207c4449a564fbd07671d6c
#
_entry.id   ba7b55a39207c4449a564fbd07671d6c
#
_cell.length_a   1.000
_cell.length_b   1.000
_cell.length_c   1.000
_cell.angle_alpha   90.00
_cell.angle_beta   90.00
_cell.angle_gamma   90.00
#
_symmetry.space_group_name_H-M   'P 1'
#
loop_
_entity.id
_entity.type
_entity.pdbx_description
1 polymer ?
#
loop_
_entity_poly.entity_id
_entity_poly.type
_entity_poly.pdbx_seq_one_letter_code
_entity_poly.pdbx_strand_id
1 'polypeptide(L)'
;MMHLMKKEGSVYAWPGLILLLLCGIALGFKQEDKPSMKLVWADEFDRDGLPDTTRWGYDLGDGCPKNCGWGNNELQYYVANRKENARVRDGKLIIEAHHEKMGTKEYSSSRMVSKHKGDWTYGKVEVRAQLPSGTGVWPAIWMLPTDWVYGGWPESGEIDIMEFVGYTPDTIYSTVHTEKYNHVIGTQKSKGIASNTLSTEFHTYGIYWDEKKIDFMFDDKVFHSFANKKEGAAAWPFDKDFHMVLNIAVGGNWGGKMGIDPSIWPQQMIVDYVRVYQW
;
A
#
# COMPACT_ATOMS: atom_id res chain seq x y z
N MET A 1 -91.85 30.59 -13.37
CA MET A 1 -92.80 29.49 -13.20
C MET A 1 -92.02 28.41 -12.36
N MET A 2 -92.08 28.52 -11.08
CA MET A 2 -92.92 27.66 -10.19
C MET A 2 -92.78 26.17 -10.52
N HIS A 3 -92.20 25.38 -9.71
CA HIS A 3 -92.67 24.67 -8.51
C HIS A 3 -91.74 23.43 -8.43
N LEU A 4 -91.42 22.69 -7.43
CA LEU A 4 -91.77 22.61 -5.99
C LEU A 4 -90.81 21.61 -5.36
N MET A 5 -90.57 21.78 -4.14
CA MET A 5 -89.83 20.94 -3.20
C MET A 5 -90.32 19.50 -3.07
N LYS A 6 -89.41 18.54 -2.78
CA LYS A 6 -89.72 17.56 -1.74
C LYS A 6 -88.44 17.08 -1.01
N LYS A 7 -88.46 17.18 0.30
CA LYS A 7 -87.59 16.61 1.27
C LYS A 7 -87.91 15.10 1.45
N GLU A 8 -86.90 14.36 1.83
CA GLU A 8 -86.90 13.18 2.73
C GLU A 8 -85.59 12.41 2.41
N GLY A 9 -84.76 11.89 3.26
CA GLY A 9 -84.80 11.56 4.69
C GLY A 9 -83.44 10.96 5.02
N SER A 10 -82.94 11.34 6.14
CA SER A 10 -81.65 10.93 6.69
C SER A 10 -81.62 9.44 7.08
N VAL A 11 -80.50 8.73 6.67
CA VAL A 11 -80.06 7.51 7.40
C VAL A 11 -78.56 7.61 7.57
N TYR A 12 -78.11 7.85 8.78
CA TYR A 12 -76.73 7.75 9.19
C TYR A 12 -76.32 6.29 9.29
N ALA A 13 -75.39 5.83 8.44
CA ALA A 13 -74.65 4.61 8.62
C ALA A 13 -73.24 4.95 9.09
N TRP A 14 -72.86 4.50 10.24
CA TRP A 14 -71.51 4.55 10.79
C TRP A 14 -70.64 3.49 10.08
N PRO A 15 -69.48 3.81 9.52
CA PRO A 15 -68.52 2.78 9.12
C PRO A 15 -67.68 2.40 10.34
N GLY A 16 -67.74 1.13 10.70
CA GLY A 16 -66.90 0.55 11.73
C GLY A 16 -65.43 0.66 11.36
N LEU A 17 -64.66 1.19 12.28
CA LEU A 17 -63.21 1.29 12.23
C LEU A 17 -62.60 -0.09 12.48
N ILE A 18 -62.19 -0.78 11.41
CA ILE A 18 -61.38 -2.00 11.52
C ILE A 18 -59.94 -1.58 11.80
N LEU A 19 -59.51 -1.71 13.04
CA LEU A 19 -58.14 -1.52 13.51
C LEU A 19 -57.33 -2.76 13.09
N LEU A 20 -56.62 -2.67 11.95
CA LEU A 20 -55.62 -3.66 11.55
C LEU A 20 -54.36 -3.45 12.39
N LEU A 21 -54.18 -4.28 13.42
CA LEU A 21 -52.91 -4.40 14.15
C LEU A 21 -51.88 -5.04 13.21
N LEU A 22 -51.06 -4.24 12.56
CA LEU A 22 -49.84 -4.67 11.91
C LEU A 22 -48.80 -5.01 12.99
N CYS A 23 -48.69 -6.29 13.39
CA CYS A 23 -47.55 -6.80 14.13
C CYS A 23 -46.31 -6.71 13.21
N GLY A 24 -45.56 -5.60 13.29
CA GLY A 24 -44.27 -5.47 12.68
C GLY A 24 -43.27 -6.39 13.39
N ILE A 25 -42.97 -7.55 12.81
CA ILE A 25 -41.82 -8.36 13.22
C ILE A 25 -40.57 -7.56 12.77
N ALA A 26 -39.99 -6.79 13.69
CA ALA A 26 -38.68 -6.23 13.50
C ALA A 26 -37.67 -7.40 13.50
N LEU A 27 -37.32 -7.91 12.33
CA LEU A 27 -36.14 -8.74 12.15
C LEU A 27 -34.93 -7.84 12.45
N GLY A 28 -34.47 -7.86 13.69
CA GLY A 28 -33.21 -7.27 14.08
C GLY A 28 -32.08 -7.99 13.34
N PHE A 29 -31.62 -7.41 12.25
CA PHE A 29 -30.32 -7.79 11.69
C PHE A 29 -29.29 -7.49 12.77
N LYS A 30 -28.79 -8.52 13.46
CA LYS A 30 -27.55 -8.42 14.22
C LYS A 30 -26.48 -8.06 13.22
N GLN A 31 -26.04 -6.81 13.22
CA GLN A 31 -24.80 -6.40 12.60
C GLN A 31 -23.72 -7.15 13.35
N GLU A 32 -23.10 -8.15 12.74
CA GLU A 32 -21.92 -8.78 13.30
C GLU A 32 -20.87 -7.67 13.41
N ASP A 33 -20.55 -7.26 14.63
CA ASP A 33 -19.43 -6.36 14.89
C ASP A 33 -18.18 -7.04 14.37
N LYS A 34 -17.65 -6.55 13.25
CA LYS A 34 -16.33 -6.98 12.79
C LYS A 34 -15.35 -6.71 13.93
N PRO A 35 -14.52 -7.68 14.34
CA PRO A 35 -13.57 -7.45 15.40
C PRO A 35 -12.72 -6.21 15.05
N SER A 36 -12.58 -5.31 16.03
CA SER A 36 -11.79 -4.10 15.85
C SER A 36 -10.32 -4.48 15.65
N MET A 37 -9.68 -3.94 14.62
CA MET A 37 -8.25 -4.14 14.40
C MET A 37 -7.45 -3.48 15.52
N LYS A 38 -6.38 -4.15 15.97
CA LYS A 38 -5.45 -3.66 16.99
C LYS A 38 -4.12 -3.35 16.34
N LEU A 39 -3.47 -2.28 16.77
CA LEU A 39 -2.09 -1.98 16.41
C LEU A 39 -1.18 -3.08 16.99
N VAL A 40 -0.51 -3.84 16.11
CA VAL A 40 0.37 -4.96 16.50
C VAL A 40 1.85 -4.63 16.30
N TRP A 41 2.16 -3.68 15.44
CA TRP A 41 3.51 -3.20 15.19
C TRP A 41 3.47 -1.77 14.67
N ALA A 42 4.43 -0.94 15.12
CA ALA A 42 4.60 0.40 14.59
C ALA A 42 6.04 0.88 14.74
N ASP A 43 6.44 1.80 13.87
CA ASP A 43 7.57 2.68 14.08
C ASP A 43 7.11 4.13 13.79
N GLU A 44 7.12 4.93 14.85
CA GLU A 44 6.77 6.37 14.82
C GLU A 44 8.02 7.24 14.65
N PHE A 45 9.19 6.61 14.55
CA PHE A 45 10.49 7.28 14.37
C PHE A 45 10.83 8.35 15.41
N ASP A 46 10.42 8.12 16.68
CA ASP A 46 10.55 9.10 17.77
C ASP A 46 11.99 9.36 18.23
N ARG A 47 12.96 8.52 17.87
CA ARG A 47 14.33 8.60 18.36
C ARG A 47 15.32 8.94 17.25
N ASP A 48 15.86 10.14 17.28
CA ASP A 48 16.88 10.59 16.34
C ASP A 48 18.12 9.67 16.30
N GLY A 49 18.65 9.47 15.12
CA GLY A 49 19.86 8.69 14.88
C GLY A 49 19.73 7.71 13.73
N LEU A 50 20.28 6.51 13.89
CA LEU A 50 20.07 5.41 12.95
C LEU A 50 18.71 4.76 13.22
N PRO A 51 18.04 4.20 12.20
CA PRO A 51 16.82 3.40 12.36
C PRO A 51 16.98 2.29 13.40
N ASP A 52 15.91 2.00 14.14
CA ASP A 52 15.91 1.00 15.21
C ASP A 52 16.17 -0.41 14.66
N THR A 53 17.31 -0.99 15.03
CA THR A 53 17.72 -2.32 14.58
C THR A 53 16.86 -3.46 15.13
N THR A 54 16.00 -3.20 16.12
CA THR A 54 15.02 -4.19 16.59
C THR A 54 13.81 -4.27 15.65
N ARG A 55 13.58 -3.26 14.82
CA ARG A 55 12.48 -3.16 13.86
C ARG A 55 12.93 -3.30 12.41
N TRP A 56 14.16 -2.86 12.11
CA TRP A 56 14.66 -2.79 10.75
C TRP A 56 15.97 -3.53 10.56
N GLY A 57 16.09 -4.20 9.44
CA GLY A 57 17.32 -4.69 8.83
C GLY A 57 17.55 -4.00 7.49
N TYR A 58 18.51 -4.50 6.72
CA TYR A 58 18.85 -3.95 5.42
C TYR A 58 19.18 -5.05 4.42
N ASP A 59 18.74 -4.87 3.18
CA ASP A 59 19.31 -5.56 2.04
C ASP A 59 20.48 -4.73 1.50
N LEU A 60 21.60 -5.37 1.16
CA LEU A 60 22.86 -4.69 0.90
C LEU A 60 23.38 -4.93 -0.52
N GLY A 61 24.16 -4.00 -1.01
CA GLY A 61 24.89 -4.14 -2.25
C GLY A 61 24.09 -3.78 -3.50
N ASP A 62 24.48 -4.35 -4.61
CA ASP A 62 23.85 -4.17 -5.92
C ASP A 62 23.06 -5.40 -6.37
N GLY A 63 22.80 -6.35 -5.46
CA GLY A 63 22.10 -7.59 -5.73
C GLY A 63 22.95 -8.70 -6.32
N CYS A 64 24.21 -8.42 -6.73
CA CYS A 64 25.11 -9.43 -7.28
C CYS A 64 25.63 -10.39 -6.19
N PRO A 65 25.93 -11.67 -6.55
CA PRO A 65 25.79 -12.28 -7.88
C PRO A 65 24.40 -12.85 -8.15
N LYS A 66 23.51 -12.90 -7.14
CA LYS A 66 22.23 -13.61 -7.24
C LYS A 66 21.22 -12.89 -8.14
N ASN A 67 21.14 -11.56 -8.01
CA ASN A 67 20.14 -10.73 -8.68
C ASN A 67 20.73 -9.35 -9.00
N CYS A 68 21.76 -9.31 -9.87
CA CYS A 68 22.48 -8.09 -10.19
C CYS A 68 21.56 -6.96 -10.67
N GLY A 69 21.78 -5.73 -10.15
CA GLY A 69 20.89 -4.60 -10.39
C GLY A 69 19.48 -4.84 -9.85
N TRP A 70 19.38 -5.68 -8.79
CA TRP A 70 18.12 -6.07 -8.15
C TRP A 70 17.05 -6.61 -9.13
N GLY A 71 17.51 -7.22 -10.25
CA GLY A 71 16.66 -7.78 -11.31
C GLY A 71 16.11 -6.76 -12.30
N ASN A 72 16.31 -5.48 -12.06
CA ASN A 72 15.75 -4.38 -12.83
C ASN A 72 16.80 -3.48 -13.46
N ASN A 73 18.08 -3.89 -13.50
CA ASN A 73 19.22 -3.03 -13.94
C ASN A 73 19.33 -1.72 -13.15
N GLU A 74 19.01 -1.74 -11.89
CA GLU A 74 19.10 -0.59 -11.00
C GLU A 74 20.56 -0.17 -10.77
N LEU A 75 20.77 1.12 -10.52
CA LEU A 75 22.10 1.74 -10.56
C LEU A 75 22.64 2.11 -9.18
N GLN A 76 21.89 1.96 -8.11
CA GLN A 76 22.35 2.21 -6.75
C GLN A 76 23.03 1.00 -6.11
N TYR A 77 23.87 1.29 -5.13
CA TYR A 77 24.39 0.36 -4.14
C TYR A 77 23.69 0.62 -2.81
N TYR A 78 23.00 -0.38 -2.25
CA TYR A 78 22.35 -0.22 -0.97
C TYR A 78 23.32 -0.44 0.19
N VAL A 79 23.26 0.47 1.16
CA VAL A 79 24.13 0.49 2.36
C VAL A 79 23.31 0.43 3.64
N ALA A 80 23.95 -0.03 4.72
CA ALA A 80 23.37 -0.03 6.06
C ALA A 80 24.15 0.88 6.99
N ASN A 81 23.49 1.30 8.08
CA ASN A 81 24.12 2.02 9.20
C ASN A 81 24.85 3.29 8.80
N ARG A 82 24.45 3.91 7.71
CA ARG A 82 25.00 5.15 7.18
C ARG A 82 23.92 6.25 7.23
N LYS A 83 24.12 7.25 8.11
CA LYS A 83 23.15 8.33 8.34
C LYS A 83 22.85 9.17 7.10
N GLU A 84 23.77 9.21 6.15
CA GLU A 84 23.57 9.88 4.86
C GLU A 84 22.45 9.21 4.06
N ASN A 85 22.32 7.87 4.15
CA ASN A 85 21.35 7.12 3.36
C ASN A 85 20.09 6.71 4.13
N ALA A 86 20.17 6.52 5.47
CA ALA A 86 19.02 6.26 6.32
C ALA A 86 19.24 6.81 7.73
N ARG A 87 18.37 7.70 8.15
CA ARG A 87 18.39 8.31 9.48
C ARG A 87 16.99 8.65 9.96
N VAL A 88 16.84 8.66 11.28
CA VAL A 88 15.69 9.28 11.95
C VAL A 88 16.10 10.67 12.40
N ARG A 89 15.28 11.66 12.09
CA ARG A 89 15.46 13.04 12.49
C ARG A 89 14.12 13.75 12.60
N ASP A 90 13.94 14.48 13.70
CA ASP A 90 12.75 15.30 13.95
C ASP A 90 11.43 14.47 13.82
N GLY A 91 11.44 13.24 14.38
CA GLY A 91 10.28 12.35 14.35
C GLY A 91 9.98 11.76 12.96
N LYS A 92 10.97 11.65 12.07
CA LYS A 92 10.77 11.11 10.71
C LYS A 92 11.96 10.25 10.28
N LEU A 93 11.65 9.15 9.59
CA LEU A 93 12.68 8.43 8.84
C LEU A 93 12.94 9.14 7.52
N ILE A 94 14.22 9.36 7.21
CA ILE A 94 14.68 9.88 5.94
C ILE A 94 15.49 8.80 5.25
N ILE A 95 15.00 8.27 4.14
CA ILE A 95 15.75 7.43 3.21
C ILE A 95 16.24 8.35 2.10
N GLU A 96 17.54 8.33 1.83
CA GLU A 96 18.17 9.29 0.92
C GLU A 96 19.09 8.60 -0.08
N ALA A 97 18.88 8.89 -1.36
CA ALA A 97 19.73 8.44 -2.45
C ALA A 97 20.68 9.56 -2.90
N HIS A 98 21.96 9.21 -3.10
CA HIS A 98 23.02 10.14 -3.49
C HIS A 98 23.63 9.74 -4.82
N HIS A 99 24.08 10.74 -5.60
CA HIS A 99 24.97 10.53 -6.73
C HIS A 99 26.41 10.56 -6.21
N GLU A 100 26.91 9.41 -5.87
CA GLU A 100 28.27 9.19 -5.37
C GLU A 100 28.70 7.76 -5.65
N LYS A 101 29.98 7.54 -5.86
CA LYS A 101 30.51 6.19 -6.05
C LYS A 101 30.44 5.39 -4.76
N MET A 102 29.73 4.26 -4.84
CA MET A 102 29.58 3.33 -3.73
C MET A 102 29.68 1.88 -4.22
N GLY A 103 30.68 1.13 -3.71
CA GLY A 103 30.94 -0.23 -4.20
C GLY A 103 31.18 -0.25 -5.72
N THR A 104 30.32 -0.97 -6.44
CA THR A 104 30.37 -1.13 -7.90
C THR A 104 29.50 -0.13 -8.66
N LYS A 105 28.81 0.79 -7.97
CA LYS A 105 27.79 1.68 -8.53
C LYS A 105 28.14 3.15 -8.34
N GLU A 106 27.48 4.02 -9.12
CA GLU A 106 27.66 5.48 -9.07
C GLU A 106 26.60 6.18 -8.20
N TYR A 107 25.70 5.41 -7.58
CA TYR A 107 24.68 5.91 -6.66
C TYR A 107 24.68 5.07 -5.39
N SER A 108 24.44 5.70 -4.26
CA SER A 108 24.14 5.05 -2.98
C SER A 108 22.71 5.29 -2.58
N SER A 109 22.11 4.32 -1.85
CA SER A 109 20.79 4.44 -1.26
C SER A 109 20.66 3.46 -0.09
N SER A 110 19.47 3.38 0.51
CA SER A 110 19.15 2.39 1.53
C SER A 110 17.91 1.59 1.15
N ARG A 111 17.94 0.27 1.42
CA ARG A 111 16.80 -0.64 1.33
C ARG A 111 16.59 -1.28 2.69
N MET A 112 15.63 -0.73 3.42
CA MET A 112 15.27 -1.16 4.76
C MET A 112 14.23 -2.27 4.69
N VAL A 113 14.35 -3.27 5.56
CA VAL A 113 13.43 -4.42 5.62
C VAL A 113 13.02 -4.70 7.07
N SER A 114 11.76 -5.06 7.28
CA SER A 114 11.28 -5.52 8.60
C SER A 114 11.45 -7.03 8.82
N LYS A 115 12.03 -7.75 7.88
CA LYS A 115 12.17 -9.20 7.88
C LYS A 115 12.67 -9.77 9.21
N HIS A 116 11.93 -10.73 9.79
CA HIS A 116 12.16 -11.36 11.10
C HIS A 116 12.13 -10.40 12.30
N LYS A 117 11.54 -9.19 12.08
CA LYS A 117 11.34 -8.15 13.10
C LYS A 117 9.92 -7.58 13.04
N GLY A 118 9.23 -7.84 11.95
CA GLY A 118 7.86 -7.49 11.65
C GLY A 118 7.44 -8.22 10.39
N ASP A 119 6.81 -9.39 10.58
CA ASP A 119 6.31 -10.26 9.53
C ASP A 119 4.85 -10.53 9.82
N TRP A 120 3.99 -10.42 8.82
CA TRP A 120 2.54 -10.52 9.02
C TRP A 120 1.88 -11.30 7.90
N THR A 121 0.87 -12.08 8.26
CA THR A 121 -0.14 -12.60 7.35
C THR A 121 -1.44 -11.88 7.65
N TYR A 122 -1.96 -11.13 6.66
CA TYR A 122 -3.17 -10.32 6.74
C TYR A 122 -3.09 -9.12 7.69
N GLY A 123 -4.02 -8.22 7.55
CA GLY A 123 -4.14 -7.01 8.36
C GLY A 123 -4.26 -5.73 7.53
N LYS A 124 -4.14 -4.59 8.20
CA LYS A 124 -3.97 -3.27 7.59
C LYS A 124 -2.51 -2.86 7.76
N VAL A 125 -1.86 -2.50 6.68
CA VAL A 125 -0.55 -1.84 6.68
C VAL A 125 -0.74 -0.40 6.25
N GLU A 126 -0.10 0.53 6.93
CA GLU A 126 -0.21 1.96 6.67
C GLU A 126 1.15 2.63 6.81
N VAL A 127 1.56 3.36 5.80
CA VAL A 127 2.79 4.16 5.79
C VAL A 127 2.43 5.58 5.39
N ARG A 128 2.82 6.56 6.20
CA ARG A 128 2.66 7.97 5.87
C ARG A 128 3.99 8.52 5.41
N ALA A 129 4.06 8.98 4.14
CA ALA A 129 5.31 9.41 3.54
C ALA A 129 5.12 10.57 2.56
N GLN A 130 6.21 11.33 2.36
CA GLN A 130 6.41 12.30 1.29
C GLN A 130 7.46 11.73 0.34
N LEU A 131 7.20 11.75 -0.96
CA LEU A 131 8.03 11.11 -1.96
C LEU A 131 9.11 12.04 -2.53
N PRO A 132 10.23 11.51 -3.03
CA PRO A 132 11.21 12.28 -3.80
C PRO A 132 10.62 12.75 -5.14
N SER A 133 11.34 13.59 -5.86
CA SER A 133 10.94 14.06 -7.19
C SER A 133 12.11 14.03 -8.17
N GLY A 134 11.80 14.08 -9.46
CA GLY A 134 12.80 14.20 -10.53
C GLY A 134 13.10 12.88 -11.26
N THR A 135 13.53 13.02 -12.52
CA THR A 135 13.75 11.90 -13.43
C THR A 135 14.89 10.99 -12.98
N GLY A 136 14.61 9.72 -12.84
CA GLY A 136 15.58 8.70 -12.42
C GLY A 136 15.38 8.18 -11.00
N VAL A 137 14.48 8.77 -10.19
CA VAL A 137 14.12 8.23 -8.88
C VAL A 137 13.02 7.18 -9.01
N TRP A 138 13.11 6.14 -8.16
CA TRP A 138 12.12 5.08 -8.05
C TRP A 138 11.98 4.65 -6.57
N PRO A 139 11.27 5.41 -5.75
CA PRO A 139 10.94 5.02 -4.39
C PRO A 139 9.84 3.96 -4.39
N ALA A 140 9.89 3.07 -3.38
CA ALA A 140 8.88 2.05 -3.17
C ALA A 140 8.60 1.80 -1.68
N ILE A 141 7.33 1.54 -1.39
CA ILE A 141 6.77 1.01 -0.15
C ILE A 141 6.08 -0.28 -0.54
N TRP A 142 6.63 -1.42 -0.15
CA TRP A 142 6.22 -2.71 -0.67
C TRP A 142 6.49 -3.86 0.30
N MET A 143 6.06 -5.07 -0.03
CA MET A 143 6.22 -6.24 0.81
C MET A 143 6.69 -7.45 0.01
N LEU A 144 7.61 -8.20 0.60
CA LEU A 144 8.08 -9.49 0.11
C LEU A 144 7.75 -10.62 1.07
N PRO A 145 7.59 -11.86 0.55
CA PRO A 145 7.38 -13.03 1.40
C PRO A 145 8.62 -13.26 2.29
N THR A 146 8.38 -13.59 3.57
CA THR A 146 9.47 -13.80 4.53
C THR A 146 10.22 -15.10 4.24
N ASP A 147 9.52 -16.20 3.97
CA ASP A 147 10.10 -17.55 3.89
C ASP A 147 10.05 -18.19 2.49
N TRP A 148 9.54 -17.50 1.49
CA TRP A 148 9.52 -17.96 0.09
C TRP A 148 8.92 -19.38 -0.07
N VAL A 149 7.81 -19.65 0.62
CA VAL A 149 7.20 -20.99 0.77
C VAL A 149 6.79 -21.63 -0.56
N TYR A 150 6.39 -20.83 -1.56
CA TYR A 150 5.93 -21.33 -2.85
C TYR A 150 7.01 -21.34 -3.93
N GLY A 151 8.24 -20.95 -3.60
CA GLY A 151 9.36 -20.83 -4.56
C GLY A 151 9.96 -19.46 -4.54
N GLY A 152 10.84 -19.16 -5.49
CA GLY A 152 11.47 -17.86 -5.66
C GLY A 152 10.47 -16.77 -6.11
N TRP A 153 11.02 -15.64 -6.56
CA TRP A 153 10.21 -14.64 -7.25
C TRP A 153 9.90 -15.10 -8.68
N PRO A 154 8.65 -15.01 -9.14
CA PRO A 154 7.49 -14.40 -8.52
C PRO A 154 6.51 -15.41 -7.84
N GLU A 155 6.88 -16.69 -7.65
CA GLU A 155 6.00 -17.75 -7.15
C GLU A 155 5.44 -17.45 -5.75
N SER A 156 6.26 -16.91 -4.86
CA SER A 156 5.84 -16.58 -3.48
C SER A 156 5.19 -15.21 -3.35
N GLY A 157 5.05 -14.46 -4.45
CA GLY A 157 4.32 -13.19 -4.49
C GLY A 157 5.16 -11.96 -4.14
N GLU A 158 4.58 -10.79 -4.45
CA GLU A 158 5.05 -9.45 -4.11
C GLU A 158 3.84 -8.51 -4.04
N ILE A 159 3.81 -7.61 -3.07
CA ILE A 159 2.75 -6.61 -2.87
C ILE A 159 3.39 -5.22 -2.87
N ASP A 160 3.21 -4.48 -3.96
CA ASP A 160 3.68 -3.10 -4.07
C ASP A 160 2.57 -2.16 -3.62
N ILE A 161 2.67 -1.69 -2.37
CA ILE A 161 1.70 -0.77 -1.77
C ILE A 161 1.74 0.56 -2.50
N MET A 162 2.95 1.05 -2.74
CA MET A 162 3.22 2.27 -3.49
C MET A 162 4.52 2.14 -4.25
N GLU A 163 4.48 2.40 -5.53
CA GLU A 163 5.63 2.65 -6.38
C GLU A 163 5.46 4.00 -7.10
N PHE A 164 6.55 4.70 -7.29
CA PHE A 164 6.58 5.97 -7.99
C PHE A 164 7.81 6.05 -8.89
N VAL A 165 7.67 6.65 -10.06
CA VAL A 165 8.80 6.94 -10.95
C VAL A 165 8.82 8.43 -11.30
N GLY A 166 9.95 9.05 -11.11
CA GLY A 166 10.08 10.51 -11.16
C GLY A 166 9.76 11.17 -12.50
N TYR A 167 9.68 10.41 -13.59
CA TYR A 167 9.26 10.94 -14.89
C TYR A 167 7.71 10.98 -15.07
N THR A 168 6.94 10.42 -14.12
CA THR A 168 5.48 10.61 -13.99
C THR A 168 5.17 11.23 -12.64
N PRO A 169 5.49 12.52 -12.43
CA PRO A 169 5.64 13.13 -11.10
C PRO A 169 4.33 13.26 -10.31
N ASP A 170 3.20 13.02 -10.93
CA ASP A 170 1.87 13.10 -10.35
C ASP A 170 1.15 11.75 -10.20
N THR A 171 1.84 10.62 -10.41
CA THR A 171 1.18 9.31 -10.42
C THR A 171 1.95 8.28 -9.60
N ILE A 172 1.28 7.67 -8.62
CA ILE A 172 1.74 6.46 -7.95
C ILE A 172 1.02 5.24 -8.48
N TYR A 173 1.65 4.08 -8.29
CA TYR A 173 1.12 2.79 -8.71
C TYR A 173 1.07 1.84 -7.53
N SER A 174 0.06 0.97 -7.50
CA SER A 174 0.04 -0.23 -6.68
C SER A 174 0.01 -1.46 -7.59
N THR A 175 0.73 -2.51 -7.22
CA THR A 175 0.88 -3.70 -8.05
C THR A 175 0.88 -4.96 -7.19
N VAL A 176 0.45 -6.10 -7.76
CA VAL A 176 0.78 -7.42 -7.25
C VAL A 176 1.51 -8.21 -8.31
N HIS A 177 2.55 -8.95 -7.86
CA HIS A 177 3.24 -9.93 -8.67
C HIS A 177 3.04 -11.32 -8.09
N THR A 178 2.74 -12.29 -8.94
CA THR A 178 2.60 -13.71 -8.62
C THR A 178 3.11 -14.54 -9.80
N GLU A 179 3.24 -15.85 -9.67
CA GLU A 179 3.59 -16.73 -10.79
C GLU A 179 2.70 -16.47 -12.01
N LYS A 180 1.37 -16.35 -11.79
CA LYS A 180 0.40 -16.11 -12.87
C LYS A 180 0.35 -14.65 -13.35
N TYR A 181 0.71 -13.70 -12.49
CA TYR A 181 0.55 -12.28 -12.76
C TYR A 181 1.85 -11.53 -12.42
N ASN A 182 2.71 -11.28 -13.42
CA ASN A 182 3.95 -10.54 -13.19
C ASN A 182 4.40 -9.77 -14.44
N HIS A 183 5.34 -8.84 -14.23
CA HIS A 183 5.79 -7.96 -15.31
C HIS A 183 6.63 -8.66 -16.38
N VAL A 184 7.30 -9.77 -16.05
CA VAL A 184 8.13 -10.51 -17.01
C VAL A 184 7.27 -11.08 -18.14
N ILE A 185 6.04 -11.50 -17.83
CA ILE A 185 5.06 -12.01 -18.79
C ILE A 185 3.96 -10.99 -19.11
N GLY A 186 4.07 -9.74 -18.64
CA GLY A 186 3.15 -8.64 -18.93
C GLY A 186 1.73 -8.81 -18.36
N THR A 187 1.58 -9.55 -17.26
CA THR A 187 0.25 -9.89 -16.69
C THR A 187 0.03 -9.35 -15.27
N GLN A 188 0.99 -8.61 -14.70
CA GLN A 188 0.87 -8.01 -13.36
C GLN A 188 -0.45 -7.25 -13.18
N LYS A 189 -0.96 -7.20 -11.95
CA LYS A 189 -2.17 -6.47 -11.64
C LYS A 189 -1.79 -5.14 -11.00
N SER A 190 -1.77 -4.10 -11.83
CA SER A 190 -1.37 -2.76 -11.43
C SER A 190 -2.47 -1.74 -11.68
N LYS A 191 -2.50 -0.69 -10.85
CA LYS A 191 -3.35 0.48 -11.05
C LYS A 191 -2.67 1.74 -10.54
N GLY A 192 -2.71 2.79 -11.36
CA GLY A 192 -2.24 4.13 -10.99
C GLY A 192 -3.34 5.00 -10.37
N ILE A 193 -2.93 5.94 -9.52
CA ILE A 193 -3.75 7.06 -9.04
C ILE A 193 -2.91 8.34 -9.07
N ALA A 194 -3.53 9.44 -9.48
CA ALA A 194 -2.85 10.72 -9.61
C ALA A 194 -3.05 11.62 -8.38
N SER A 195 -1.98 12.32 -8.00
CA SER A 195 -1.97 13.45 -7.07
C SER A 195 -0.80 14.37 -7.40
N ASN A 196 -1.04 15.67 -7.42
CA ASN A 196 -0.02 16.69 -7.73
C ASN A 196 0.79 17.13 -6.49
N THR A 197 0.58 16.53 -5.34
CA THR A 197 1.23 16.90 -4.07
C THR A 197 2.14 15.80 -3.51
N LEU A 198 2.39 14.72 -4.27
CA LEU A 198 3.16 13.56 -3.82
C LEU A 198 4.55 13.90 -3.25
N SER A 199 5.23 14.91 -3.81
CA SER A 199 6.57 15.35 -3.37
C SER A 199 6.56 16.59 -2.47
N THR A 200 5.40 17.20 -2.23
CA THR A 200 5.29 18.42 -1.42
C THR A 200 4.51 18.22 -0.12
N GLU A 201 3.71 17.17 -0.04
CA GLU A 201 2.87 16.85 1.11
C GLU A 201 3.05 15.40 1.54
N PHE A 202 2.71 15.10 2.80
CA PHE A 202 2.64 13.74 3.29
C PHE A 202 1.30 13.12 2.93
N HIS A 203 1.35 11.93 2.33
CA HIS A 203 0.20 11.10 2.03
C HIS A 203 0.28 9.77 2.77
N THR A 204 -0.86 9.13 2.96
CA THR A 204 -0.95 7.78 3.53
C THR A 204 -1.12 6.75 2.43
N TYR A 205 -0.19 5.80 2.39
CA TYR A 205 -0.18 4.65 1.49
C TYR A 205 -0.45 3.40 2.31
N GLY A 206 -1.38 2.57 1.89
CA GLY A 206 -1.71 1.41 2.70
C GLY A 206 -2.42 0.30 1.97
N ILE A 207 -2.56 -0.82 2.65
CA ILE A 207 -3.38 -1.96 2.22
C ILE A 207 -4.30 -2.42 3.34
N TYR A 208 -5.46 -2.92 2.93
CA TYR A 208 -6.28 -3.86 3.67
C TYR A 208 -6.11 -5.22 3.02
N TRP A 209 -5.62 -6.19 3.75
CA TRP A 209 -5.29 -7.50 3.22
C TRP A 209 -5.89 -8.59 4.09
N ASP A 210 -6.72 -9.44 3.47
CA ASP A 210 -7.34 -10.60 4.09
C ASP A 210 -7.26 -11.83 3.15
N GLU A 211 -7.87 -12.94 3.54
CA GLU A 211 -7.91 -14.17 2.74
C GLU A 211 -8.64 -14.02 1.39
N LYS A 212 -9.43 -12.95 1.23
CA LYS A 212 -10.32 -12.73 0.08
C LYS A 212 -9.78 -11.72 -0.90
N LYS A 213 -9.03 -10.71 -0.42
CA LYS A 213 -8.56 -9.62 -1.26
C LYS A 213 -7.43 -8.81 -0.61
N ILE A 214 -6.76 -8.03 -1.46
CA ILE A 214 -5.91 -6.91 -1.08
C ILE A 214 -6.56 -5.66 -1.65
N ASP A 215 -6.97 -4.73 -0.77
CA ASP A 215 -7.44 -3.39 -1.14
C ASP A 215 -6.30 -2.41 -0.91
N PHE A 216 -5.88 -1.70 -1.95
CA PHE A 216 -4.84 -0.67 -1.89
C PHE A 216 -5.48 0.69 -1.65
N MET A 217 -4.91 1.45 -0.71
CA MET A 217 -5.44 2.73 -0.26
C MET A 217 -4.44 3.86 -0.48
N PHE A 218 -4.99 5.00 -0.86
CA PHE A 218 -4.31 6.29 -0.90
C PHE A 218 -5.17 7.29 -0.13
N ASP A 219 -4.62 7.93 0.90
CA ASP A 219 -5.33 8.82 1.82
C ASP A 219 -6.69 8.24 2.29
N ASP A 220 -6.60 7.01 2.85
CA ASP A 220 -7.74 6.23 3.36
C ASP A 220 -8.81 5.83 2.33
N LYS A 221 -8.59 6.11 1.04
CA LYS A 221 -9.52 5.74 -0.02
C LYS A 221 -8.99 4.55 -0.82
N VAL A 222 -9.79 3.50 -0.91
CA VAL A 222 -9.47 2.35 -1.78
C VAL A 222 -9.50 2.80 -3.23
N PHE A 223 -8.38 2.63 -3.94
CA PHE A 223 -8.29 2.94 -5.36
C PHE A 223 -8.02 1.72 -6.24
N HIS A 224 -7.49 0.62 -5.67
CA HIS A 224 -7.23 -0.63 -6.37
C HIS A 224 -7.61 -1.80 -5.47
N SER A 225 -8.12 -2.89 -6.05
CA SER A 225 -8.44 -4.13 -5.33
C SER A 225 -8.00 -5.33 -6.15
N PHE A 226 -7.32 -6.28 -5.51
CA PHE A 226 -6.97 -7.56 -6.08
C PHE A 226 -7.65 -8.67 -5.29
N ALA A 227 -8.57 -9.40 -5.95
CA ALA A 227 -9.40 -10.42 -5.30
C ALA A 227 -8.81 -11.83 -5.47
N ASN A 228 -8.88 -12.63 -4.39
CA ASN A 228 -8.58 -14.05 -4.42
C ASN A 228 -9.70 -14.81 -5.14
N LYS A 229 -9.45 -15.23 -6.36
CA LYS A 229 -10.38 -16.03 -7.17
C LYS A 229 -10.34 -17.53 -6.86
N LYS A 230 -9.55 -17.94 -5.83
CA LYS A 230 -9.36 -19.34 -5.43
C LYS A 230 -8.75 -20.22 -6.55
N GLU A 231 -7.84 -19.65 -7.32
CA GLU A 231 -7.14 -20.30 -8.44
C GLU A 231 -5.78 -20.92 -8.03
N GLY A 232 -5.53 -21.09 -6.73
CA GLY A 232 -4.33 -21.69 -6.17
C GLY A 232 -3.18 -20.68 -5.95
N ALA A 233 -2.04 -21.20 -5.46
CA ALA A 233 -0.89 -20.36 -5.05
C ALA A 233 -0.28 -19.57 -6.22
N ALA A 234 -0.26 -20.12 -7.43
CA ALA A 234 0.21 -19.41 -8.63
C ALA A 234 -0.50 -18.06 -8.86
N ALA A 235 -1.76 -17.93 -8.43
CA ALA A 235 -2.54 -16.70 -8.56
C ALA A 235 -2.67 -15.93 -7.25
N TRP A 236 -2.58 -16.60 -6.10
CA TRP A 236 -2.77 -16.02 -4.76
C TRP A 236 -1.80 -16.65 -3.74
N PRO A 237 -0.53 -16.25 -3.71
CA PRO A 237 0.43 -16.72 -2.70
C PRO A 237 0.39 -15.91 -1.40
N PHE A 238 -0.59 -15.03 -1.23
CA PHE A 238 -0.68 -14.04 -0.15
C PHE A 238 -1.37 -14.59 1.12
N ASP A 239 -1.08 -15.85 1.48
CA ASP A 239 -1.56 -16.54 2.68
C ASP A 239 -0.40 -16.98 3.60
N LYS A 240 0.75 -16.35 3.44
CA LYS A 240 1.98 -16.54 4.21
C LYS A 240 2.46 -15.19 4.74
N ASP A 241 3.47 -15.23 5.60
CA ASP A 241 4.06 -14.03 6.18
C ASP A 241 4.84 -13.22 5.14
N PHE A 242 4.54 -11.92 5.10
CA PHE A 242 5.24 -10.91 4.33
C PHE A 242 5.87 -9.87 5.27
N HIS A 243 7.01 -9.34 4.87
CA HIS A 243 7.69 -8.26 5.55
C HIS A 243 7.71 -6.99 4.69
N MET A 244 7.81 -5.84 5.35
CA MET A 244 7.89 -4.53 4.72
C MET A 244 9.26 -4.28 4.11
N VAL A 245 9.28 -3.61 2.97
CA VAL A 245 10.48 -3.07 2.32
C VAL A 245 10.26 -1.59 2.00
N LEU A 246 11.22 -0.75 2.35
CA LEU A 246 11.25 0.69 2.06
C LEU A 246 12.57 1.04 1.39
N ASN A 247 12.53 1.64 0.20
CA ASN A 247 13.76 2.02 -0.52
C ASN A 247 13.54 3.16 -1.51
N ILE A 248 14.66 3.73 -1.98
CA ILE A 248 14.72 4.49 -3.23
C ILE A 248 15.66 3.74 -4.15
N ALA A 249 15.15 3.20 -5.25
CA ALA A 249 15.98 2.75 -6.37
C ALA A 249 16.34 3.93 -7.28
N VAL A 250 17.42 3.78 -8.03
CA VAL A 250 17.90 4.78 -8.99
C VAL A 250 17.99 4.15 -10.37
N GLY A 251 17.35 4.78 -11.33
CA GLY A 251 17.34 4.29 -12.72
C GLY A 251 16.58 2.99 -12.87
N GLY A 252 17.25 1.98 -13.44
CA GLY A 252 16.64 0.69 -13.74
C GLY A 252 15.72 0.68 -14.96
N ASN A 253 15.11 -0.48 -15.22
CA ASN A 253 14.27 -0.69 -16.41
C ASN A 253 13.04 0.22 -16.43
N TRP A 254 12.53 0.57 -15.25
CA TRP A 254 11.36 1.43 -15.14
C TRP A 254 11.71 2.84 -14.68
N GLY A 255 12.33 3.03 -13.51
CA GLY A 255 12.70 4.36 -13.02
C GLY A 255 13.63 5.15 -13.94
N GLY A 256 14.49 4.42 -14.71
CA GLY A 256 15.42 4.98 -15.68
C GLY A 256 14.91 5.08 -17.12
N LYS A 257 13.64 4.76 -17.39
CA LYS A 257 13.08 4.70 -18.77
C LYS A 257 13.25 6.01 -19.54
N MET A 258 13.19 7.15 -18.86
CA MET A 258 13.37 8.49 -19.45
C MET A 258 14.75 9.09 -19.13
N GLY A 259 15.72 8.25 -18.76
CA GLY A 259 17.06 8.65 -18.32
C GLY A 259 17.10 8.98 -16.84
N ILE A 260 18.19 9.60 -16.41
CA ILE A 260 18.42 10.08 -15.05
C ILE A 260 18.94 11.52 -15.15
N ASP A 261 18.30 12.42 -14.41
CA ASP A 261 18.81 13.77 -14.27
C ASP A 261 19.93 13.79 -13.20
N PRO A 262 21.18 14.06 -13.59
CA PRO A 262 22.30 14.05 -12.65
C PRO A 262 22.29 15.24 -11.68
N SER A 263 21.48 16.26 -11.93
CA SER A 263 21.46 17.52 -11.16
C SER A 263 20.54 17.51 -9.94
N ILE A 264 19.65 16.48 -9.83
CA ILE A 264 18.62 16.47 -8.78
C ILE A 264 19.08 15.92 -7.42
N TRP A 265 20.22 15.26 -7.37
CA TRP A 265 20.68 14.54 -6.18
C TRP A 265 21.26 15.48 -5.10
N PRO A 266 21.05 15.17 -3.79
CA PRO A 266 20.39 13.98 -3.24
C PRO A 266 18.86 14.04 -3.32
N GLN A 267 18.21 12.85 -3.26
CA GLN A 267 16.75 12.71 -3.25
C GLN A 267 16.26 11.92 -2.02
N GLN A 268 15.17 12.37 -1.41
CA GLN A 268 14.69 11.84 -0.13
C GLN A 268 13.25 11.32 -0.22
N MET A 269 13.01 10.15 0.35
CA MET A 269 11.69 9.72 0.81
C MET A 269 11.64 9.93 2.33
N ILE A 270 10.68 10.73 2.78
CA ILE A 270 10.51 11.07 4.19
C ILE A 270 9.28 10.31 4.70
N VAL A 271 9.48 9.45 5.72
CA VAL A 271 8.41 8.62 6.29
C VAL A 271 8.09 9.11 7.70
N ASP A 272 6.84 9.44 7.93
CA ASP A 272 6.33 9.93 9.21
C ASP A 272 6.08 8.76 10.18
N TYR A 273 5.43 7.70 9.69
CA TYR A 273 5.24 6.47 10.46
C TYR A 273 5.02 5.25 9.56
N VAL A 274 5.23 4.07 10.14
CA VAL A 274 4.79 2.77 9.62
C VAL A 274 3.96 2.08 10.69
N ARG A 275 2.74 1.65 10.38
CA ARG A 275 1.81 1.02 11.31
C ARG A 275 1.19 -0.22 10.73
N VAL A 276 1.09 -1.28 11.53
CA VAL A 276 0.44 -2.53 11.14
C VAL A 276 -0.61 -2.90 12.18
N TYR A 277 -1.81 -3.21 11.69
CA TYR A 277 -2.96 -3.58 12.50
C TYR A 277 -3.46 -4.97 12.09
N GLN A 278 -3.84 -5.79 13.08
CA GLN A 278 -4.45 -7.11 12.85
C GLN A 278 -5.74 -7.26 13.69
N TRP A 279 -6.59 -8.22 13.31
CA TRP A 279 -7.83 -8.55 14.03
C TRP A 279 -7.59 -9.29 15.33
#